data_8223ff3c31d30de0354a0d0c3263328e
#
_entry.id   8223ff3c31d30de0354a0d0c3263328e
#
_cell.length_a   1.000
_cell.length_b   1.000
_cell.length_c   1.000
_cell.angle_alpha   90.00
_cell.angle_beta   90.00
_cell.angle_gamma   90.00
#
_symmetry.space_group_name_H-M   'P 1'
#
loop_
_entity.id
_entity.type
_entity.pdbx_description
1 polymer ?
#
loop_
_entity_poly.entity_id
_entity_poly.type
_entity_poly.pdbx_seq_one_letter_code
_entity_poly.pdbx_strand_id
1 'polypeptide(L)'
;MKQLGARSAGHGRQVMDIESLDVWLERLEPAPKVNGVSMLDGYLAAIVVGPCSIPPNEWFFDLLGAKGNIATARGRRLAAIMAIVDRFNAIGEILSTAPSKYAPIFQRTDDSEVFAGPWCMGFAAAMKLRWDAWSALRDTKGIESALLLPIMLYCAEELALPVGPPGQSIATKSYLQAAYHDIPVAVPTIRDYWMPQRLAETR
;
A
#
# COMPACT_ATOMS: atom_id res chain seq x y z
N MET A 1 -8.33 20.58 56.06
CA MET A 1 -9.05 20.08 54.87
C MET A 1 -8.06 20.10 53.72
N LYS A 2 -7.51 18.92 53.34
CA LYS A 2 -6.63 18.78 52.17
C LYS A 2 -7.47 18.24 51.01
N GLN A 3 -7.59 19.03 49.94
CA GLN A 3 -8.19 18.58 48.70
C GLN A 3 -7.19 17.68 47.95
N LEU A 4 -7.52 16.42 47.79
CA LEU A 4 -6.86 15.53 46.86
C LEU A 4 -7.38 15.85 45.43
N GLY A 5 -6.57 16.52 44.64
CA GLY A 5 -6.79 16.65 43.21
C GLY A 5 -6.57 15.32 42.51
N ALA A 6 -7.64 14.69 42.06
CA ALA A 6 -7.59 13.52 41.20
C ALA A 6 -7.02 13.94 39.85
N ARG A 7 -5.76 13.56 39.57
CA ARG A 7 -5.18 13.62 38.23
C ARG A 7 -5.83 12.49 37.40
N SER A 8 -6.82 12.85 36.59
CA SER A 8 -7.30 12.01 35.49
C SER A 8 -6.15 11.84 34.50
N ALA A 9 -5.46 10.71 34.56
CA ALA A 9 -4.54 10.28 33.54
C ALA A 9 -5.37 9.79 32.35
N GLY A 10 -5.79 10.70 31.47
CA GLY A 10 -6.25 10.37 30.14
C GLY A 10 -5.11 9.65 29.42
N HIS A 11 -5.21 8.34 29.27
CA HIS A 11 -4.38 7.58 28.35
C HIS A 11 -4.80 7.98 26.93
N GLY A 12 -4.36 9.15 26.49
CA GLY A 12 -4.43 9.53 25.08
C GLY A 12 -3.67 8.46 24.29
N ARG A 13 -4.39 7.76 23.40
CA ARG A 13 -3.82 6.80 22.47
C ARG A 13 -2.72 7.53 21.70
N GLN A 14 -1.46 7.24 22.01
CA GLN A 14 -0.32 7.83 21.31
C GLN A 14 -0.31 7.27 19.90
N VAL A 15 -0.89 8.01 18.98
CA VAL A 15 -0.89 7.67 17.55
C VAL A 15 0.49 8.02 17.01
N MET A 16 1.14 7.07 16.35
CA MET A 16 2.40 7.31 15.66
C MET A 16 2.11 8.08 14.36
N ASP A 17 2.77 9.22 14.17
CA ASP A 17 2.70 9.97 12.92
C ASP A 17 3.45 9.26 11.77
N ILE A 18 3.25 9.75 10.56
CA ILE A 18 3.79 9.14 9.33
C ILE A 18 5.33 9.17 9.31
N GLU A 19 5.95 10.26 9.73
CA GLU A 19 7.41 10.41 9.77
C GLU A 19 8.03 9.45 10.79
N SER A 20 7.41 9.32 11.97
CA SER A 20 7.83 8.37 12.99
C SER A 20 7.64 6.92 12.57
N LEU A 21 6.61 6.64 11.78
CA LEU A 21 6.36 5.31 11.22
C LEU A 21 7.40 4.96 10.16
N ASP A 22 7.76 5.91 9.30
CA ASP A 22 8.80 5.76 8.27
C ASP A 22 10.13 5.35 8.91
N VAL A 23 10.61 6.16 9.85
CA VAL A 23 11.83 5.86 10.63
C VAL A 23 11.74 4.52 11.37
N TRP A 24 10.56 4.14 11.85
CA TRP A 24 10.37 2.86 12.54
C TRP A 24 10.49 1.68 11.59
N LEU A 25 9.91 1.76 10.40
CA LEU A 25 9.99 0.73 9.36
C LEU A 25 11.42 0.53 8.88
N GLU A 26 12.15 1.62 8.61
CA GLU A 26 13.54 1.58 8.15
C GLU A 26 14.51 0.91 9.15
N ARG A 27 14.21 1.06 10.45
CA ARG A 27 15.06 0.53 11.55
C ARG A 27 14.62 -0.83 12.05
N LEU A 28 13.61 -1.44 11.44
CA LEU A 28 13.08 -2.71 11.90
C LEU A 28 14.02 -3.85 11.55
N GLU A 29 14.38 -4.66 12.55
CA GLU A 29 15.19 -5.86 12.35
C GLU A 29 14.46 -7.13 12.83
N PRO A 30 14.46 -8.21 12.03
CA PRO A 30 14.92 -8.25 10.63
C PRO A 30 14.15 -7.24 9.78
N ALA A 31 14.76 -6.81 8.66
CA ALA A 31 14.13 -5.86 7.75
C ALA A 31 12.75 -6.36 7.33
N PRO A 32 11.72 -5.52 7.38
CA PRO A 32 10.38 -5.89 6.93
C PRO A 32 10.36 -6.05 5.41
N LYS A 33 9.32 -6.70 4.88
CA LYS A 33 9.12 -6.78 3.42
C LYS A 33 8.96 -5.40 2.78
N VAL A 34 8.46 -4.46 3.56
CA VAL A 34 8.20 -3.08 3.17
C VAL A 34 9.13 -2.15 3.95
N ASN A 35 9.96 -1.43 3.23
CA ASN A 35 10.91 -0.48 3.78
C ASN A 35 10.43 0.95 3.49
N GLY A 36 9.93 1.62 4.54
CA GLY A 36 9.42 2.99 4.45
C GLY A 36 7.93 3.12 4.13
N VAL A 37 7.40 4.31 4.40
CA VAL A 37 5.96 4.61 4.32
C VAL A 37 5.44 4.62 2.89
N SER A 38 6.23 5.06 1.91
CA SER A 38 5.80 5.03 0.50
C SER A 38 5.53 3.60 0.03
N MET A 39 6.44 2.68 0.34
CA MET A 39 6.27 1.27 0.00
C MET A 39 5.10 0.63 0.78
N LEU A 40 4.94 0.99 2.06
CA LEU A 40 3.80 0.59 2.87
C LEU A 40 2.47 1.03 2.26
N ASP A 41 2.38 2.28 1.83
CA ASP A 41 1.16 2.85 1.26
C ASP A 41 0.74 2.11 -0.01
N GLY A 42 1.68 1.80 -0.90
CA GLY A 42 1.42 0.98 -2.08
C GLY A 42 0.97 -0.44 -1.73
N TYR A 43 1.61 -1.07 -0.74
CA TYR A 43 1.23 -2.39 -0.26
C TYR A 43 -0.21 -2.40 0.27
N LEU A 44 -0.57 -1.45 1.13
CA LEU A 44 -1.91 -1.32 1.68
C LEU A 44 -2.95 -1.00 0.59
N ALA A 45 -2.60 -0.17 -0.39
CA ALA A 45 -3.48 0.12 -1.52
C ALA A 45 -3.84 -1.15 -2.27
N ALA A 46 -2.87 -2.01 -2.59
CA ALA A 46 -3.12 -3.29 -3.27
C ALA A 46 -3.99 -4.26 -2.44
N ILE A 47 -3.81 -4.31 -1.11
CA ILE A 47 -4.68 -5.10 -0.22
C ILE A 47 -6.12 -4.59 -0.27
N VAL A 48 -6.31 -3.25 -0.26
CA VAL A 48 -7.65 -2.64 -0.29
C VAL A 48 -8.36 -2.86 -1.62
N VAL A 49 -7.65 -2.69 -2.75
CA VAL A 49 -8.28 -2.71 -4.08
C VAL A 49 -8.24 -4.08 -4.76
N GLY A 50 -7.53 -5.05 -4.21
CA GLY A 50 -7.27 -6.34 -4.83
C GLY A 50 -8.50 -7.20 -5.08
N PRO A 51 -8.35 -8.29 -5.85
CA PRO A 51 -9.46 -9.13 -6.33
C PRO A 51 -10.23 -9.84 -5.22
N CYS A 52 -9.61 -10.10 -4.08
CA CYS A 52 -10.23 -10.80 -2.97
C CYS A 52 -9.79 -10.21 -1.62
N SER A 53 -10.55 -10.47 -0.58
CA SER A 53 -10.23 -10.04 0.79
C SER A 53 -9.09 -10.90 1.35
N ILE A 54 -8.10 -10.26 1.98
CA ILE A 54 -7.00 -10.93 2.66
C ILE A 54 -7.12 -10.66 4.16
N PRO A 55 -7.15 -11.71 5.02
CA PRO A 55 -7.26 -11.53 6.46
C PRO A 55 -6.11 -10.68 7.03
N PRO A 56 -6.38 -9.78 8.00
CA PRO A 56 -5.35 -8.91 8.57
C PRO A 56 -4.13 -9.65 9.14
N ASN A 57 -4.34 -10.78 9.80
CA ASN A 57 -3.24 -11.58 10.36
C ASN A 57 -2.30 -12.13 9.28
N GLU A 58 -2.79 -12.38 8.07
CA GLU A 58 -1.99 -12.88 6.95
C GLU A 58 -1.11 -11.77 6.38
N TRP A 59 -1.69 -10.64 5.98
CA TRP A 59 -0.91 -9.57 5.37
C TRP A 59 -0.03 -8.82 6.38
N PHE A 60 -0.41 -8.73 7.67
CA PHE A 60 0.50 -8.22 8.71
C PHE A 60 1.70 -9.13 8.93
N PHE A 61 1.50 -10.45 8.86
CA PHE A 61 2.60 -11.39 8.97
C PHE A 61 3.53 -11.30 7.74
N ASP A 62 2.96 -11.18 6.54
CA ASP A 62 3.73 -10.98 5.31
C ASP A 62 4.52 -9.66 5.36
N LEU A 63 3.91 -8.59 5.86
CA LEU A 63 4.49 -7.25 5.97
C LEU A 63 5.64 -7.17 6.98
N LEU A 64 5.41 -7.63 8.20
CA LEU A 64 6.25 -7.39 9.38
C LEU A 64 6.84 -8.68 9.98
N GLY A 65 6.58 -9.84 9.39
CA GLY A 65 6.94 -11.13 9.98
C GLY A 65 6.33 -11.32 11.37
N ALA A 66 7.05 -11.96 12.28
CA ALA A 66 6.59 -12.17 13.66
C ALA A 66 6.26 -10.88 14.42
N LYS A 67 6.81 -9.74 13.99
CA LYS A 67 6.51 -8.42 14.59
C LYS A 67 5.13 -7.89 14.21
N GLY A 68 4.48 -8.45 13.19
CA GLY A 68 3.09 -8.17 12.81
C GLY A 68 2.05 -8.78 13.74
N ASN A 69 2.44 -9.58 14.74
CA ASN A 69 1.49 -10.16 15.69
C ASN A 69 0.92 -9.08 16.63
N ILE A 70 -0.33 -8.69 16.37
CA ILE A 70 -1.05 -7.65 17.12
C ILE A 70 -1.27 -8.06 18.56
N ALA A 71 -1.55 -9.34 18.84
CA ALA A 71 -1.87 -9.83 20.18
C ALA A 71 -0.71 -9.64 21.17
N THR A 72 0.53 -9.67 20.68
CA THR A 72 1.74 -9.51 21.48
C THR A 72 2.35 -8.10 21.39
N ALA A 73 1.79 -7.22 20.56
CA ALA A 73 2.33 -5.88 20.37
C ALA A 73 2.13 -5.02 21.62
N ARG A 74 3.17 -4.25 21.98
CA ARG A 74 3.16 -3.31 23.13
C ARG A 74 4.00 -2.08 22.76
N GLY A 75 3.76 -0.96 23.45
CA GLY A 75 4.54 0.26 23.32
C GLY A 75 4.64 0.77 21.88
N ARG A 76 5.84 1.14 21.45
CA ARG A 76 6.08 1.72 20.12
C ARG A 76 5.66 0.80 18.97
N ARG A 77 5.82 -0.53 19.12
CA ARG A 77 5.36 -1.50 18.12
C ARG A 77 3.84 -1.50 17.96
N LEU A 78 3.09 -1.42 19.07
CA LEU A 78 1.64 -1.31 19.01
C LEU A 78 1.22 0.00 18.33
N ALA A 79 1.87 1.12 18.67
CA ALA A 79 1.60 2.41 18.04
C ALA A 79 1.85 2.36 16.51
N ALA A 80 2.93 1.71 16.06
CA ALA A 80 3.21 1.52 14.64
C ALA A 80 2.14 0.64 13.94
N ILE A 81 1.76 -0.49 14.53
CA ILE A 81 0.69 -1.34 14.00
C ILE A 81 -0.62 -0.57 13.88
N MET A 82 -0.95 0.25 14.88
CA MET A 82 -2.16 1.06 14.83
C MET A 82 -2.11 2.12 13.74
N ALA A 83 -0.96 2.77 13.52
CA ALA A 83 -0.78 3.71 12.43
C ALA A 83 -0.94 3.04 11.05
N ILE A 84 -0.45 1.80 10.89
CA ILE A 84 -0.67 1.00 9.69
C ILE A 84 -2.16 0.70 9.48
N VAL A 85 -2.88 0.30 10.53
CA VAL A 85 -4.34 0.06 10.48
C VAL A 85 -5.09 1.33 10.12
N ASP A 86 -4.73 2.45 10.74
CA ASP A 86 -5.37 3.73 10.48
C ASP A 86 -5.16 4.15 9.00
N ARG A 87 -3.96 3.93 8.44
CA ARG A 87 -3.72 4.19 7.01
C ARG A 87 -4.50 3.24 6.10
N PHE A 88 -4.55 1.95 6.40
CA PHE A 88 -5.36 0.97 5.68
C PHE A 88 -6.84 1.39 5.63
N ASN A 89 -7.40 1.77 6.78
CA ASN A 89 -8.78 2.22 6.89
C ASN A 89 -9.01 3.52 6.11
N ALA A 90 -8.08 4.49 6.19
CA ALA A 90 -8.17 5.75 5.47
C ALA A 90 -8.17 5.55 3.93
N ILE A 91 -7.36 4.61 3.42
CA ILE A 91 -7.40 4.24 1.99
C ILE A 91 -8.78 3.65 1.63
N GLY A 92 -9.28 2.71 2.43
CA GLY A 92 -10.59 2.08 2.20
C GLY A 92 -11.73 3.09 2.23
N GLU A 93 -11.71 4.02 3.19
CA GLU A 93 -12.71 5.07 3.35
C GLU A 93 -12.70 6.03 2.16
N ILE A 94 -11.54 6.59 1.79
CA ILE A 94 -11.46 7.55 0.68
C ILE A 94 -11.86 6.93 -0.64
N LEU A 95 -11.45 5.69 -0.91
CA LEU A 95 -11.84 4.98 -2.12
C LEU A 95 -13.33 4.63 -2.18
N SER A 96 -14.01 4.58 -1.02
CA SER A 96 -15.45 4.31 -0.94
C SER A 96 -16.31 5.57 -1.02
N THR A 97 -15.83 6.69 -0.46
CA THR A 97 -16.63 7.91 -0.27
C THR A 97 -16.26 9.03 -1.23
N ALA A 98 -14.99 9.13 -1.60
CA ALA A 98 -14.47 10.21 -2.43
C ALA A 98 -13.26 9.75 -3.27
N PRO A 99 -13.43 8.74 -4.19
CA PRO A 99 -12.33 8.10 -4.90
C PRO A 99 -11.46 9.08 -5.71
N SER A 100 -12.04 10.17 -6.21
CA SER A 100 -11.30 11.22 -6.92
C SER A 100 -10.33 12.02 -6.03
N LYS A 101 -10.42 11.88 -4.70
CA LYS A 101 -9.51 12.51 -3.73
C LYS A 101 -8.41 11.56 -3.26
N TYR A 102 -8.37 10.34 -3.81
CA TYR A 102 -7.32 9.42 -3.45
C TYR A 102 -5.94 9.96 -3.83
N ALA A 103 -5.03 9.97 -2.85
CA ALA A 103 -3.67 10.47 -3.03
C ALA A 103 -2.67 9.46 -2.45
N PRO A 104 -1.84 8.83 -3.29
CA PRO A 104 -0.75 7.98 -2.85
C PRO A 104 0.32 8.76 -2.07
N ILE A 105 0.96 8.12 -1.10
CA ILE A 105 2.11 8.67 -0.39
C ILE A 105 3.38 8.29 -1.16
N PHE A 106 3.74 9.09 -2.14
CA PHE A 106 4.99 8.89 -2.86
C PHE A 106 6.19 9.43 -2.07
N GLN A 107 7.32 8.74 -2.20
CA GLN A 107 8.60 9.28 -1.74
C GLN A 107 8.97 10.51 -2.58
N ARG A 108 9.67 11.45 -1.97
CA ARG A 108 10.24 12.62 -2.68
C ARG A 108 11.74 12.60 -2.53
N THR A 109 12.44 13.03 -3.58
CA THR A 109 13.86 13.28 -3.56
C THR A 109 14.16 14.59 -2.83
N ASP A 110 15.44 14.85 -2.55
CA ASP A 110 15.88 16.13 -1.94
C ASP A 110 15.48 17.34 -2.80
N ASP A 111 15.39 17.17 -4.12
CA ASP A 111 14.92 18.20 -5.07
C ASP A 111 13.38 18.25 -5.16
N SER A 112 12.68 17.58 -4.26
CA SER A 112 11.21 17.47 -4.22
C SER A 112 10.56 16.77 -5.42
N GLU A 113 11.34 16.10 -6.26
CA GLU A 113 10.80 15.27 -7.33
C GLU A 113 10.11 14.03 -6.77
N VAL A 114 9.02 13.62 -7.44
CA VAL A 114 8.28 12.42 -7.03
C VAL A 114 9.04 11.17 -7.46
N PHE A 115 9.30 10.28 -6.50
CA PHE A 115 9.86 8.96 -6.72
C PHE A 115 8.82 7.89 -6.39
N ALA A 116 8.08 7.44 -7.40
CA ALA A 116 6.97 6.50 -7.26
C ALA A 116 7.41 5.03 -7.16
N GLY A 117 8.65 4.70 -7.47
CA GLY A 117 9.17 3.33 -7.48
C GLY A 117 8.89 2.56 -6.20
N PRO A 118 9.23 3.06 -5.00
CA PRO A 118 8.96 2.36 -3.74
C PRO A 118 7.48 2.05 -3.55
N TRP A 119 6.58 2.99 -3.86
CA TRP A 119 5.13 2.78 -3.79
C TRP A 119 4.69 1.62 -4.70
N CYS A 120 5.13 1.63 -5.96
CA CYS A 120 4.81 0.59 -6.93
C CYS A 120 5.37 -0.78 -6.52
N MET A 121 6.58 -0.83 -5.97
CA MET A 121 7.18 -2.05 -5.43
C MET A 121 6.35 -2.60 -4.27
N GLY A 122 5.83 -1.74 -3.38
CA GLY A 122 4.92 -2.15 -2.32
C GLY A 122 3.62 -2.75 -2.84
N PHE A 123 3.01 -2.10 -3.83
CA PHE A 123 1.81 -2.60 -4.50
C PHE A 123 2.07 -4.00 -5.11
N ALA A 124 3.15 -4.14 -5.85
CA ALA A 124 3.57 -5.41 -6.46
C ALA A 124 3.84 -6.50 -5.42
N ALA A 125 4.45 -6.15 -4.29
CA ALA A 125 4.70 -7.08 -3.19
C ALA A 125 3.40 -7.64 -2.59
N ALA A 126 2.37 -6.81 -2.41
CA ALA A 126 1.07 -7.25 -1.93
C ALA A 126 0.30 -8.09 -2.96
N MET A 127 0.41 -7.78 -4.26
CA MET A 127 -0.17 -8.61 -5.33
C MET A 127 0.31 -10.06 -5.26
N LYS A 128 1.57 -10.30 -4.85
CA LYS A 128 2.15 -11.64 -4.72
C LYS A 128 1.41 -12.52 -3.71
N LEU A 129 0.69 -11.96 -2.75
CA LEU A 129 -0.14 -12.73 -1.80
C LEU A 129 -1.30 -13.48 -2.48
N ARG A 130 -1.79 -12.97 -3.58
CA ARG A 130 -2.91 -13.54 -4.35
C ARG A 130 -2.63 -13.47 -5.86
N TRP A 131 -1.41 -13.80 -6.23
CA TRP A 131 -0.87 -13.60 -7.57
C TRP A 131 -1.79 -14.09 -8.69
N ASP A 132 -2.35 -15.30 -8.53
CA ASP A 132 -3.22 -15.91 -9.54
C ASP A 132 -4.57 -15.18 -9.67
N ALA A 133 -5.08 -14.63 -8.58
CA ALA A 133 -6.32 -13.87 -8.60
C ALA A 133 -6.20 -12.55 -9.40
N TRP A 134 -4.99 -12.01 -9.56
CA TRP A 134 -4.73 -10.83 -10.38
C TRP A 134 -4.58 -11.13 -11.88
N SER A 135 -4.70 -12.39 -12.31
CA SER A 135 -4.40 -12.84 -13.69
C SER A 135 -5.14 -12.03 -14.76
N ALA A 136 -6.40 -11.66 -14.53
CA ALA A 136 -7.20 -10.90 -15.48
C ALA A 136 -6.61 -9.50 -15.79
N LEU A 137 -6.00 -8.83 -14.80
CA LEU A 137 -5.33 -7.55 -15.01
C LEU A 137 -3.84 -7.69 -15.39
N ARG A 138 -3.24 -8.86 -15.17
CA ARG A 138 -1.85 -9.13 -15.58
C ARG A 138 -1.76 -9.64 -17.03
N ASP A 139 -2.86 -10.17 -17.57
CA ASP A 139 -2.88 -10.64 -18.96
C ASP A 139 -2.83 -9.44 -19.89
N THR A 140 -1.73 -9.30 -20.63
CA THR A 140 -1.50 -8.18 -21.56
C THR A 140 -2.39 -8.23 -22.82
N LYS A 141 -3.24 -9.22 -22.97
CA LYS A 141 -4.15 -9.36 -24.11
C LYS A 141 -5.45 -8.56 -23.96
N GLY A 142 -5.83 -8.20 -22.72
CA GLY A 142 -7.05 -7.43 -22.44
C GLY A 142 -6.76 -5.93 -22.29
N ILE A 143 -7.75 -5.09 -22.62
CA ILE A 143 -7.67 -3.64 -22.41
C ILE A 143 -7.58 -3.31 -20.91
N GLU A 144 -8.14 -4.18 -20.06
CA GLU A 144 -8.14 -4.06 -18.60
C GLU A 144 -6.73 -4.12 -18.02
N SER A 145 -5.79 -4.79 -18.71
CA SER A 145 -4.39 -4.84 -18.27
C SER A 145 -3.72 -3.46 -18.25
N ALA A 146 -4.25 -2.50 -19.02
CA ALA A 146 -3.78 -1.12 -19.02
C ALA A 146 -3.97 -0.43 -17.64
N LEU A 147 -4.90 -0.92 -16.81
CA LEU A 147 -5.10 -0.38 -15.45
C LEU A 147 -3.88 -0.56 -14.54
N LEU A 148 -3.11 -1.64 -14.73
CA LEU A 148 -1.89 -1.87 -13.98
C LEU A 148 -0.66 -1.18 -14.58
N LEU A 149 -0.73 -0.71 -15.82
CA LEU A 149 0.43 -0.19 -16.54
C LEU A 149 1.18 0.92 -15.80
N PRO A 150 0.52 1.95 -15.22
CA PRO A 150 1.22 3.02 -14.50
C PRO A 150 2.03 2.52 -13.31
N ILE A 151 1.63 1.38 -12.72
CA ILE A 151 2.29 0.76 -11.58
C ILE A 151 3.40 -0.17 -12.06
N MET A 152 3.10 -1.01 -13.04
CA MET A 152 4.02 -2.03 -13.56
C MET A 152 5.27 -1.44 -14.21
N LEU A 153 5.19 -0.24 -14.77
CA LEU A 153 6.35 0.46 -15.35
C LEU A 153 7.49 0.66 -14.37
N TYR A 154 7.21 0.76 -13.08
CA TYR A 154 8.22 0.96 -12.04
C TYR A 154 8.71 -0.35 -11.39
N CYS A 155 8.04 -1.48 -11.63
CA CYS A 155 8.34 -2.74 -10.96
C CYS A 155 8.25 -3.97 -11.87
N ALA A 156 8.30 -3.78 -13.19
CA ALA A 156 8.20 -4.87 -14.16
C ALA A 156 9.29 -5.94 -13.98
N GLU A 157 10.51 -5.52 -13.67
CA GLU A 157 11.63 -6.43 -13.39
C GLU A 157 11.36 -7.29 -12.16
N GLU A 158 10.86 -6.67 -11.07
CA GLU A 158 10.52 -7.33 -9.81
C GLU A 158 9.42 -8.38 -9.98
N LEU A 159 8.49 -8.15 -10.89
CA LEU A 159 7.35 -9.01 -11.17
C LEU A 159 7.60 -10.00 -12.33
N ALA A 160 8.75 -9.93 -12.98
CA ALA A 160 9.08 -10.70 -14.19
C ALA A 160 7.98 -10.60 -15.27
N LEU A 161 7.35 -9.43 -15.41
CA LEU A 161 6.30 -9.20 -16.39
C LEU A 161 6.89 -8.68 -17.70
N PRO A 162 6.38 -9.13 -18.85
CA PRO A 162 6.75 -8.55 -20.14
C PRO A 162 6.16 -7.14 -20.21
N VAL A 163 7.02 -6.12 -20.22
CA VAL A 163 6.61 -4.73 -20.45
C VAL A 163 6.85 -4.42 -21.92
N GLY A 164 5.79 -4.49 -22.72
CA GLY A 164 5.80 -4.15 -24.13
C GLY A 164 6.27 -5.25 -25.11
N PRO A 165 6.21 -4.98 -26.41
CA PRO A 165 6.66 -5.91 -27.43
C PRO A 165 8.16 -6.20 -27.30
N PRO A 166 8.63 -7.40 -27.61
CA PRO A 166 10.04 -7.74 -27.59
C PRO A 166 10.87 -6.73 -28.44
N GLY A 167 11.83 -6.06 -27.81
CA GLY A 167 12.74 -5.13 -28.48
C GLY A 167 12.32 -3.65 -28.44
N GLN A 168 11.20 -3.29 -27.84
CA GLN A 168 10.85 -1.89 -27.56
C GLN A 168 10.88 -1.62 -26.05
N SER A 169 11.84 -0.82 -25.60
CA SER A 169 11.78 -0.22 -24.29
C SER A 169 10.66 0.83 -24.31
N ILE A 170 9.50 0.50 -23.74
CA ILE A 170 8.37 1.43 -23.64
C ILE A 170 8.67 2.59 -22.71
N ALA A 171 9.62 2.44 -21.84
CA ALA A 171 9.97 3.43 -20.84
C ALA A 171 11.07 4.34 -21.34
N THR A 172 10.75 5.33 -22.16
CA THR A 172 11.60 6.52 -22.21
C THR A 172 11.62 7.16 -20.82
N LYS A 173 12.76 7.69 -20.39
CA LYS A 173 12.91 8.35 -19.08
C LYS A 173 11.80 9.37 -18.81
N SER A 174 11.36 10.10 -19.84
CA SER A 174 10.26 11.08 -19.75
C SER A 174 8.89 10.45 -19.50
N TYR A 175 8.62 9.26 -20.04
CA TYR A 175 7.36 8.55 -19.80
C TYR A 175 7.29 8.02 -18.37
N LEU A 176 8.39 7.43 -17.88
CA LEU A 176 8.47 7.00 -16.46
C LEU A 176 8.31 8.18 -15.50
N GLN A 177 8.86 9.34 -15.82
CA GLN A 177 8.71 10.54 -15.00
C GLN A 177 7.26 11.05 -14.93
N ALA A 178 6.41 10.71 -15.90
CA ALA A 178 5.02 11.16 -15.96
C ALA A 178 4.00 10.09 -15.48
N ALA A 179 4.33 8.80 -15.56
CA ALA A 179 3.40 7.70 -15.31
C ALA A 179 2.80 7.69 -13.90
N TYR A 180 3.49 8.24 -12.91
CA TYR A 180 2.96 8.32 -11.54
C TYR A 180 1.70 9.19 -11.43
N HIS A 181 1.48 10.13 -12.36
CA HIS A 181 0.28 10.97 -12.38
C HIS A 181 -0.99 10.15 -12.63
N ASP A 182 -0.89 9.00 -13.27
CA ASP A 182 -2.02 8.13 -13.59
C ASP A 182 -2.36 7.18 -12.43
N ILE A 183 -1.46 6.96 -11.47
CA ILE A 183 -1.68 6.06 -10.33
C ILE A 183 -2.90 6.47 -9.48
N PRO A 184 -3.13 7.76 -9.13
CA PRO A 184 -4.30 8.18 -8.38
C PRO A 184 -5.63 7.89 -9.07
N VAL A 185 -5.64 7.74 -10.40
CA VAL A 185 -6.82 7.37 -11.19
C VAL A 185 -6.92 5.86 -11.37
N ALA A 186 -5.78 5.20 -11.59
CA ALA A 186 -5.72 3.76 -11.78
C ALA A 186 -6.20 2.98 -10.54
N VAL A 187 -5.80 3.37 -9.34
CA VAL A 187 -6.13 2.67 -8.11
C VAL A 187 -7.64 2.61 -7.83
N PRO A 188 -8.41 3.70 -7.87
CA PRO A 188 -9.87 3.63 -7.78
C PRO A 188 -10.50 2.77 -8.88
N THR A 189 -9.99 2.87 -10.11
CA THR A 189 -10.51 2.09 -11.25
C THR A 189 -10.26 0.59 -11.09
N ILE A 190 -9.09 0.20 -10.58
CA ILE A 190 -8.79 -1.20 -10.22
C ILE A 190 -9.77 -1.71 -9.17
N ARG A 191 -10.07 -0.89 -8.15
CA ARG A 191 -11.06 -1.24 -7.14
C ARG A 191 -12.43 -1.49 -7.76
N ASP A 192 -12.89 -0.59 -8.60
CA ASP A 192 -14.21 -0.70 -9.25
C ASP A 192 -14.28 -1.92 -10.18
N TYR A 193 -13.18 -2.27 -10.83
CA TYR A 193 -13.07 -3.49 -11.64
C TYR A 193 -13.31 -4.76 -10.79
N TRP A 194 -12.75 -4.84 -9.57
CA TRP A 194 -12.86 -6.03 -8.73
C TRP A 194 -14.11 -6.06 -7.84
N MET A 195 -14.79 -4.94 -7.63
CA MET A 195 -15.94 -4.87 -6.71
C MET A 195 -17.06 -5.87 -7.02
N PRO A 196 -17.46 -6.13 -8.28
CA PRO A 196 -18.49 -7.14 -8.57
C PRO A 196 -18.11 -8.54 -8.08
N GLN A 197 -16.86 -8.96 -8.29
CA GLN A 197 -16.35 -10.26 -7.83
C GLN A 197 -16.34 -10.33 -6.29
N ARG A 198 -15.81 -9.31 -5.62
CA ARG A 198 -15.75 -9.26 -4.15
C ARG A 198 -17.12 -9.31 -3.49
N LEU A 199 -18.13 -8.64 -4.07
CA LEU A 199 -19.49 -8.68 -3.57
C LEU A 199 -20.16 -10.05 -3.79
N ALA A 200 -19.77 -10.78 -4.82
CA ALA A 200 -20.26 -12.14 -5.06
C ALA A 200 -19.70 -13.16 -4.04
N GLU A 201 -18.46 -12.99 -3.60
CA GLU A 201 -17.80 -13.85 -2.61
C GLU A 201 -18.35 -13.66 -1.17
N THR A 202 -19.05 -12.55 -0.91
CA THR A 202 -19.56 -12.21 0.42
C THR A 202 -21.01 -12.70 0.63
N ARG A 203 -21.64 -13.27 -0.40
CA ARG A 203 -23.01 -13.82 -0.36
C ARG A 203 -23.00 -15.32 -0.16
#